data_b6c88ed0b5d944a683f9cdf26cf2c5c9
#
_entry.id   b6c88ed0b5d944a683f9cdf26cf2c5c9
#
_cell.length_a   1.000
_cell.length_b   1.000
_cell.length_c   1.000
_cell.angle_alpha   90.00
_cell.angle_beta   90.00
_cell.angle_gamma   90.00
#
_symmetry.space_group_name_H-M   'P 1'
#
loop_
_entity.id
_entity.type
_entity.pdbx_description
1 polymer ?
#
loop_
_entity_poly.entity_id
_entity_poly.type
_entity_poly.pdbx_seq_one_letter_code
_entity_poly.pdbx_strand_id
1 'polypeptide(L)'
;MTITPGPTIVTQPVDSEVCLDGVANQLTIVTQNGVGIPTYQWYTNTTNSTSGGTPIAGATNSTYDPPTNTVGEIFYYVTIAFQGGCDLISSEVASVVVVQEPVAVANNPLQIVCLDGTADDFQITLTGGLGNPSYQWYSNTTNSNTGGTLIAGATASTYNPGVLTAISLNYYYVEVTLDGVGCDTAISDVFAVEVVADPVIDTQAIAAQEVCQNASLLELTITVSGGVTSSSFDYQWYSNTTNNNTSGTPIAGANTNTYTPDNTTIGTLYYYVVVTQNESGC
;
A
#
# COMPACT_ATOMS: atom_id res chain seq x y z
N MET A 1 38.78 37.15 -50.00
CA MET A 1 37.40 36.67 -49.59
C MET A 1 37.59 35.31 -48.91
N THR A 2 37.20 35.19 -47.65
CA THR A 2 37.32 33.94 -46.94
C THR A 2 35.93 33.37 -46.78
N ILE A 3 35.72 32.12 -47.19
CA ILE A 3 34.47 31.40 -47.04
C ILE A 3 34.70 30.39 -45.90
N THR A 4 33.90 30.47 -44.86
CA THR A 4 33.96 29.55 -43.69
C THR A 4 32.81 28.57 -43.74
N PRO A 5 32.97 27.36 -43.15
CA PRO A 5 31.86 26.41 -43.02
C PRO A 5 30.71 27.03 -42.24
N GLY A 6 29.46 26.65 -42.59
CA GLY A 6 28.26 27.00 -41.84
C GLY A 6 28.28 26.43 -40.44
N PRO A 7 27.48 27.00 -39.51
CA PRO A 7 27.41 26.52 -38.14
C PRO A 7 26.79 25.11 -38.08
N THR A 8 27.31 24.29 -37.17
CA THR A 8 26.78 22.97 -36.86
C THR A 8 26.64 22.76 -35.35
N ILE A 9 25.70 21.98 -34.92
CA ILE A 9 25.52 21.61 -33.52
C ILE A 9 26.29 20.31 -33.24
N VAL A 10 27.10 20.29 -32.19
CA VAL A 10 27.96 19.16 -31.79
C VAL A 10 27.36 18.45 -30.54
N THR A 11 26.71 19.20 -29.65
CA THR A 11 25.99 18.65 -28.50
C THR A 11 24.56 19.13 -28.57
N GLN A 12 23.64 18.18 -28.54
CA GLN A 12 22.20 18.42 -28.48
C GLN A 12 21.73 18.40 -27.02
N PRO A 13 20.64 19.11 -26.67
CA PRO A 13 20.01 18.95 -25.40
C PRO A 13 19.45 17.52 -25.25
N VAL A 14 19.48 16.98 -24.03
CA VAL A 14 19.06 15.60 -23.72
C VAL A 14 17.80 15.58 -22.88
N ASP A 15 17.01 14.54 -23.07
CA ASP A 15 15.78 14.29 -22.32
C ASP A 15 16.06 14.10 -20.83
N SER A 16 15.05 14.41 -20.01
CA SER A 16 15.05 14.20 -18.57
C SER A 16 13.71 13.68 -18.10
N GLU A 17 13.76 12.77 -17.14
CA GLU A 17 12.57 12.32 -16.41
C GLU A 17 12.89 12.39 -14.91
N VAL A 18 12.07 13.11 -14.14
CA VAL A 18 12.30 13.40 -12.72
C VAL A 18 10.98 13.41 -11.96
N CYS A 19 11.03 13.20 -10.63
CA CYS A 19 9.90 13.50 -9.78
C CYS A 19 9.72 15.00 -9.59
N LEU A 20 8.56 15.40 -9.10
CA LEU A 20 8.19 16.78 -8.81
C LEU A 20 9.28 17.44 -7.92
N ASP A 21 9.67 18.67 -8.27
CA ASP A 21 10.75 19.42 -7.63
C ASP A 21 12.16 18.78 -7.70
N GLY A 22 12.30 17.61 -8.34
CA GLY A 22 13.59 16.98 -8.62
C GLY A 22 14.43 17.81 -9.61
N VAL A 23 15.73 17.53 -9.70
CA VAL A 23 16.65 18.27 -10.56
C VAL A 23 16.76 17.60 -11.93
N ALA A 24 16.15 18.19 -12.96
CA ALA A 24 16.31 17.74 -14.34
C ALA A 24 17.73 18.02 -14.85
N ASN A 25 18.14 17.30 -15.88
CA ASN A 25 19.40 17.59 -16.57
C ASN A 25 19.37 19.00 -17.15
N GLN A 26 20.46 19.74 -16.95
CA GLN A 26 20.63 21.02 -17.62
C GLN A 26 20.66 20.81 -19.14
N LEU A 27 19.78 21.46 -19.85
CA LEU A 27 19.78 21.47 -21.31
C LEU A 27 20.98 22.26 -21.81
N THR A 28 21.85 21.62 -22.58
CA THR A 28 23.13 22.21 -23.04
C THR A 28 23.25 22.06 -24.54
N ILE A 29 23.69 23.12 -25.19
CA ILE A 29 23.99 23.16 -26.63
C ILE A 29 25.43 23.55 -26.84
N VAL A 30 26.11 22.84 -27.71
CA VAL A 30 27.47 23.24 -28.19
C VAL A 30 27.44 23.32 -29.70
N THR A 31 27.95 24.44 -30.23
CA THR A 31 28.06 24.68 -31.66
C THR A 31 29.52 24.75 -32.07
N GLN A 32 29.79 24.38 -33.31
CA GLN A 32 31.08 24.62 -33.95
C GLN A 32 30.88 25.31 -35.31
N ASN A 33 31.91 25.93 -35.83
CA ASN A 33 31.89 26.74 -37.06
C ASN A 33 30.94 27.97 -36.91
N GLY A 34 30.62 28.60 -38.04
CA GLY A 34 29.87 29.85 -38.05
C GLY A 34 30.79 31.08 -37.89
N VAL A 35 30.25 32.26 -38.10
CA VAL A 35 31.00 33.51 -38.05
C VAL A 35 30.42 34.44 -36.97
N GLY A 36 31.29 34.85 -36.04
CA GLY A 36 30.92 35.75 -34.95
C GLY A 36 30.45 35.01 -33.69
N ILE A 37 29.93 35.76 -32.72
CA ILE A 37 29.45 35.23 -31.44
C ILE A 37 28.03 34.73 -31.65
N PRO A 38 27.74 33.45 -31.28
CA PRO A 38 26.38 32.93 -31.34
C PRO A 38 25.48 33.61 -30.31
N THR A 39 24.20 33.80 -30.67
CA THR A 39 23.14 34.21 -29.78
C THR A 39 22.11 33.10 -29.73
N TYR A 40 21.55 32.86 -28.55
CA TYR A 40 20.64 31.75 -28.26
C TYR A 40 19.27 32.27 -27.85
N GLN A 41 18.22 31.52 -28.15
CA GLN A 41 16.90 31.70 -27.59
C GLN A 41 16.27 30.33 -27.39
N TRP A 42 15.99 29.98 -26.12
CA TRP A 42 15.27 28.76 -25.78
C TRP A 42 13.75 28.95 -25.89
N TYR A 43 13.08 27.86 -26.23
CA TYR A 43 11.62 27.80 -26.41
C TYR A 43 11.06 26.62 -25.65
N THR A 44 9.81 26.75 -25.13
CA THR A 44 8.98 25.66 -24.68
C THR A 44 7.95 25.32 -25.75
N ASN A 45 7.55 24.04 -25.81
CA ASN A 45 6.48 23.58 -26.67
C ASN A 45 5.65 22.50 -25.95
N THR A 46 4.39 22.36 -26.32
CA THR A 46 3.49 21.28 -25.84
C THR A 46 3.52 20.07 -26.77
N THR A 47 4.24 20.14 -27.87
CA THR A 47 4.42 19.07 -28.84
C THR A 47 5.92 18.89 -29.16
N ASN A 48 6.29 17.67 -29.52
CA ASN A 48 7.67 17.37 -29.96
C ASN A 48 7.94 18.01 -31.35
N SER A 49 8.16 19.31 -31.34
CA SER A 49 8.36 20.11 -32.56
C SER A 49 9.23 21.33 -32.26
N THR A 50 10.10 21.68 -33.21
CA THR A 50 10.90 22.93 -33.21
C THR A 50 10.14 24.12 -33.82
N SER A 51 8.86 23.99 -34.12
CA SER A 51 8.02 25.06 -34.66
C SER A 51 6.81 25.32 -33.75
N GLY A 52 6.38 26.59 -33.69
CA GLY A 52 5.23 26.99 -32.88
C GLY A 52 5.46 27.06 -31.37
N GLY A 53 6.71 26.91 -30.91
CA GLY A 53 7.02 27.03 -29.48
C GLY A 53 6.96 28.47 -28.99
N THR A 54 6.82 28.64 -27.68
CA THR A 54 6.83 29.93 -26.99
C THR A 54 8.25 30.27 -26.50
N PRO A 55 8.80 31.43 -26.85
CA PRO A 55 10.12 31.82 -26.39
C PRO A 55 10.13 32.00 -24.85
N ILE A 56 11.17 31.48 -24.20
CA ILE A 56 11.37 31.61 -22.76
C ILE A 56 12.10 32.95 -22.52
N ALA A 57 11.44 33.86 -21.81
CA ALA A 57 12.00 35.19 -21.53
C ALA A 57 13.32 35.09 -20.76
N GLY A 58 14.38 35.71 -21.31
CA GLY A 58 15.72 35.73 -20.69
C GLY A 58 16.56 34.47 -20.86
N ALA A 59 16.02 33.39 -21.45
CA ALA A 59 16.77 32.17 -21.71
C ALA A 59 17.63 32.28 -23.00
N THR A 60 18.72 33.05 -22.89
CA THR A 60 19.61 33.41 -23.99
C THR A 60 21.06 32.89 -23.87
N ASN A 61 21.29 31.93 -22.97
CA ASN A 61 22.57 31.25 -22.79
C ASN A 61 22.63 29.95 -23.60
N SER A 62 23.82 29.38 -23.75
CA SER A 62 24.03 28.05 -24.34
C SER A 62 23.48 26.90 -23.43
N THR A 63 23.03 27.23 -22.23
CA THR A 63 22.44 26.31 -21.28
C THR A 63 21.12 26.86 -20.76
N TYR A 64 20.21 25.94 -20.36
CA TYR A 64 18.96 26.27 -19.72
C TYR A 64 18.63 25.20 -18.67
N ASP A 65 18.18 25.63 -17.48
CA ASP A 65 17.72 24.75 -16.42
C ASP A 65 16.18 24.72 -16.45
N PRO A 66 15.57 23.60 -16.90
CA PRO A 66 14.13 23.52 -16.99
C PRO A 66 13.49 23.42 -15.60
N PRO A 67 12.36 24.12 -15.33
CA PRO A 67 11.63 24.00 -14.09
C PRO A 67 10.96 22.62 -13.97
N THR A 68 10.89 22.11 -12.74
CA THR A 68 10.34 20.79 -12.40
C THR A 68 9.22 20.84 -11.36
N ASN A 69 8.69 22.02 -11.10
CA ASN A 69 7.68 22.29 -10.08
C ASN A 69 6.22 22.04 -10.55
N THR A 70 6.05 21.41 -11.69
CA THR A 70 4.72 21.09 -12.24
C THR A 70 4.78 19.76 -12.97
N VAL A 71 3.88 18.85 -12.60
CA VAL A 71 3.76 17.53 -13.23
C VAL A 71 3.29 17.68 -14.69
N GLY A 72 3.94 16.93 -15.58
CA GLY A 72 3.62 16.90 -17.00
C GLY A 72 4.87 16.77 -17.87
N GLU A 73 4.69 16.81 -19.18
CA GLU A 73 5.74 16.77 -20.17
C GLU A 73 5.82 18.11 -20.91
N ILE A 74 7.01 18.68 -20.98
CA ILE A 74 7.29 19.91 -21.72
C ILE A 74 8.49 19.64 -22.65
N PHE A 75 8.36 20.11 -23.87
CA PHE A 75 9.38 20.02 -24.89
C PHE A 75 10.16 21.34 -25.00
N TYR A 76 11.48 21.23 -25.16
CA TYR A 76 12.39 22.36 -25.23
C TYR A 76 13.25 22.27 -26.50
N TYR A 77 13.50 23.39 -27.09
CA TYR A 77 14.52 23.54 -28.17
C TYR A 77 15.12 24.94 -28.11
N VAL A 78 16.25 25.09 -28.73
CA VAL A 78 16.96 26.38 -28.83
C VAL A 78 17.21 26.74 -30.26
N THR A 79 17.03 28.02 -30.60
CA THR A 79 17.46 28.59 -31.86
C THR A 79 18.76 29.33 -31.66
N ILE A 80 19.68 29.23 -32.63
CA ILE A 80 21.02 29.82 -32.59
C ILE A 80 21.22 30.67 -33.83
N ALA A 81 21.56 31.95 -33.64
CA ALA A 81 21.87 32.87 -34.69
C ALA A 81 23.32 33.36 -34.60
N PHE A 82 23.97 33.59 -35.74
CA PHE A 82 25.33 34.07 -35.86
C PHE A 82 25.38 35.42 -36.57
N GLN A 83 26.28 36.31 -36.14
CA GLN A 83 26.36 37.67 -36.67
C GLN A 83 26.88 37.74 -38.13
N GLY A 84 27.53 36.69 -38.61
CA GLY A 84 28.17 36.67 -39.93
C GLY A 84 27.28 36.34 -41.13
N GLY A 85 25.95 36.46 -40.98
CA GLY A 85 24.98 36.16 -42.06
C GLY A 85 24.80 34.66 -42.32
N CYS A 86 25.12 33.82 -41.34
CA CYS A 86 24.84 32.41 -41.39
C CYS A 86 23.32 32.18 -41.10
N ASP A 87 22.79 31.09 -41.66
CA ASP A 87 21.39 30.71 -41.41
C ASP A 87 21.12 30.43 -39.92
N LEU A 88 19.90 30.72 -39.48
CA LEU A 88 19.40 30.34 -38.19
C LEU A 88 19.33 28.80 -38.11
N ILE A 89 19.96 28.24 -37.09
CA ILE A 89 19.89 26.80 -36.84
C ILE A 89 19.10 26.52 -35.55
N SER A 90 18.43 25.35 -35.47
CA SER A 90 17.68 24.90 -34.30
C SER A 90 18.26 23.58 -33.78
N SER A 91 18.24 23.40 -32.49
CA SER A 91 18.52 22.10 -31.87
C SER A 91 17.47 21.05 -32.23
N GLU A 92 17.76 19.82 -31.94
CA GLU A 92 16.72 18.80 -31.70
C GLU A 92 15.88 19.19 -30.49
N VAL A 93 14.72 18.57 -30.38
CA VAL A 93 13.81 18.75 -29.23
C VAL A 93 14.28 17.85 -28.11
N ALA A 94 14.35 18.37 -26.89
CA ALA A 94 14.47 17.59 -25.67
C ALA A 94 13.15 17.60 -24.89
N SER A 95 12.73 16.47 -24.37
CA SER A 95 11.58 16.36 -23.45
C SER A 95 12.04 16.40 -21.99
N VAL A 96 11.27 17.11 -21.17
CA VAL A 96 11.39 17.05 -19.71
C VAL A 96 10.07 16.58 -19.16
N VAL A 97 10.09 15.38 -18.59
CA VAL A 97 8.93 14.75 -17.96
C VAL A 97 9.06 14.89 -16.45
N VAL A 98 8.05 15.49 -15.83
CA VAL A 98 7.93 15.60 -14.37
C VAL A 98 6.78 14.71 -13.92
N VAL A 99 7.06 13.73 -13.10
CA VAL A 99 6.06 12.83 -12.53
C VAL A 99 5.74 13.20 -11.09
N GLN A 100 4.59 12.77 -10.60
CA GLN A 100 4.21 12.96 -9.20
C GLN A 100 5.14 12.19 -8.26
N GLU A 101 5.33 12.73 -7.02
CA GLU A 101 5.98 12.01 -5.94
C GLU A 101 5.29 10.67 -5.66
N PRO A 102 6.04 9.66 -5.17
CA PRO A 102 5.47 8.38 -4.83
C PRO A 102 4.55 8.49 -3.60
N VAL A 103 3.42 7.79 -3.67
CA VAL A 103 2.48 7.68 -2.55
C VAL A 103 2.23 6.19 -2.29
N ALA A 104 2.43 5.77 -1.04
CA ALA A 104 2.20 4.41 -0.58
C ALA A 104 0.93 4.37 0.29
N VAL A 105 -0.12 3.72 -0.18
CA VAL A 105 -1.39 3.58 0.54
C VAL A 105 -1.53 2.16 1.07
N ALA A 106 -1.80 2.01 2.38
CA ALA A 106 -2.02 0.73 3.02
C ALA A 106 -3.35 0.10 2.56
N ASN A 107 -3.30 -1.16 2.13
CA ASN A 107 -4.47 -1.96 1.82
C ASN A 107 -4.88 -2.74 3.08
N ASN A 108 -6.16 -2.68 3.48
CA ASN A 108 -6.67 -3.32 4.69
C ASN A 108 -5.85 -2.95 5.97
N PRO A 109 -5.84 -1.67 6.36
CA PRO A 109 -4.92 -1.18 7.40
C PRO A 109 -5.29 -1.61 8.83
N LEU A 110 -6.48 -2.15 9.07
CA LEU A 110 -6.91 -2.65 10.38
C LEU A 110 -7.33 -4.11 10.28
N GLN A 111 -6.70 -4.96 11.08
CA GLN A 111 -7.04 -6.38 11.21
C GLN A 111 -7.21 -6.72 12.69
N ILE A 112 -8.11 -7.65 12.98
CA ILE A 112 -8.34 -8.17 14.34
C ILE A 112 -8.22 -9.69 14.26
N VAL A 113 -7.42 -10.26 15.14
CA VAL A 113 -7.19 -11.70 15.23
C VAL A 113 -7.30 -12.16 16.69
N CYS A 114 -7.61 -13.43 16.91
CA CYS A 114 -7.50 -14.01 18.25
C CYS A 114 -6.06 -14.34 18.60
N LEU A 115 -5.81 -14.66 19.86
CA LEU A 115 -4.52 -15.10 20.36
C LEU A 115 -4.02 -16.31 19.53
N ASP A 116 -2.69 -16.34 19.27
CA ASP A 116 -2.06 -17.33 18.39
C ASP A 116 -2.54 -17.33 16.91
N GLY A 117 -3.37 -16.36 16.53
CA GLY A 117 -3.76 -16.13 15.14
C GLY A 117 -2.69 -15.43 14.31
N THR A 118 -2.92 -15.39 13.01
CA THR A 118 -2.07 -14.70 12.04
C THR A 118 -2.87 -13.64 11.30
N ALA A 119 -2.32 -12.45 11.14
CA ALA A 119 -2.87 -11.45 10.25
C ALA A 119 -2.66 -11.85 8.79
N ASP A 120 -3.49 -11.32 7.91
CA ASP A 120 -3.23 -11.37 6.47
C ASP A 120 -1.98 -10.56 6.13
N ASP A 121 -1.36 -10.89 4.99
CA ASP A 121 -0.21 -10.14 4.48
C ASP A 121 -0.54 -8.66 4.32
N PHE A 122 0.29 -7.81 4.90
CA PHE A 122 0.23 -6.38 4.66
C PHE A 122 0.67 -6.07 3.24
N GLN A 123 -0.11 -5.26 2.55
CA GLN A 123 0.13 -4.83 1.18
C GLN A 123 -0.11 -3.34 1.05
N ILE A 124 0.61 -2.70 0.15
CA ILE A 124 0.39 -1.30 -0.21
C ILE A 124 0.05 -1.18 -1.69
N THR A 125 -0.65 -0.10 -2.02
CA THR A 125 -0.75 0.40 -3.38
C THR A 125 0.22 1.56 -3.52
N LEU A 126 1.22 1.41 -4.38
CA LEU A 126 2.18 2.46 -4.71
C LEU A 126 1.73 3.15 -6.01
N THR A 127 1.67 4.48 -5.98
CA THR A 127 1.33 5.31 -7.15
C THR A 127 2.32 6.46 -7.27
N GLY A 128 2.55 6.96 -8.48
CA GLY A 128 3.56 7.99 -8.74
C GLY A 128 4.99 7.46 -8.60
N GLY A 129 5.94 8.38 -8.60
CA GLY A 129 7.36 8.09 -8.52
C GLY A 129 7.96 7.53 -9.81
N LEU A 130 9.27 7.41 -9.82
CA LEU A 130 10.08 6.89 -10.92
C LEU A 130 11.04 5.81 -10.43
N GLY A 131 11.34 4.85 -11.31
CA GLY A 131 12.33 3.82 -11.06
C GLY A 131 11.79 2.62 -10.32
N ASN A 132 12.70 1.81 -9.76
CA ASN A 132 12.35 0.57 -9.08
C ASN A 132 12.19 0.82 -7.58
N PRO A 133 11.10 0.32 -6.96
CA PRO A 133 10.89 0.47 -5.53
C PRO A 133 11.75 -0.52 -4.74
N SER A 134 12.29 -0.05 -3.63
CA SER A 134 12.83 -0.84 -2.53
C SER A 134 12.02 -0.59 -1.28
N TYR A 135 11.87 -1.62 -0.43
CA TYR A 135 10.98 -1.60 0.72
C TYR A 135 11.76 -1.88 2.00
N GLN A 136 11.34 -1.24 3.10
CA GLN A 136 11.75 -1.58 4.44
C GLN A 136 10.57 -1.45 5.39
N TRP A 137 10.21 -2.56 6.04
CA TRP A 137 9.14 -2.61 7.02
C TRP A 137 9.64 -2.28 8.42
N TYR A 138 8.76 -1.64 9.20
CA TYR A 138 8.98 -1.24 10.58
C TYR A 138 7.81 -1.68 11.45
N SER A 139 8.10 -2.01 12.71
CA SER A 139 7.11 -2.21 13.78
C SER A 139 7.09 -0.99 14.70
N ASN A 140 5.93 -0.68 15.28
CA ASN A 140 5.79 0.42 16.23
C ASN A 140 4.90 0.01 17.41
N THR A 141 5.10 0.64 18.55
CA THR A 141 4.26 0.48 19.76
C THR A 141 3.15 1.55 19.82
N THR A 142 3.17 2.52 18.93
CA THR A 142 2.19 3.60 18.82
C THR A 142 1.64 3.67 17.40
N ASN A 143 0.44 4.19 17.25
CA ASN A 143 -0.18 4.44 15.94
C ASN A 143 0.52 5.60 15.23
N SER A 144 1.71 5.31 14.72
CA SER A 144 2.56 6.27 14.00
C SER A 144 3.39 5.55 12.95
N ASN A 145 3.54 6.18 11.79
CA ASN A 145 4.40 5.72 10.69
C ASN A 145 5.81 6.35 10.76
N THR A 146 6.22 6.83 11.92
CA THR A 146 7.56 7.37 12.18
C THR A 146 8.11 6.86 13.50
N GLY A 147 9.44 6.73 13.59
CA GLY A 147 10.13 6.33 14.83
C GLY A 147 9.95 4.87 15.23
N GLY A 148 9.45 4.03 14.33
CA GLY A 148 9.34 2.58 14.55
C GLY A 148 10.69 1.86 14.56
N THR A 149 10.66 0.60 14.96
CA THR A 149 11.82 -0.30 14.94
C THR A 149 11.87 -1.03 13.60
N LEU A 150 13.02 -0.96 12.94
CA LEU A 150 13.28 -1.68 11.69
C LEU A 150 13.10 -3.19 11.88
N ILE A 151 12.36 -3.84 11.00
CA ILE A 151 12.20 -5.29 10.95
C ILE A 151 13.29 -5.86 10.03
N ALA A 152 14.27 -6.53 10.59
CA ALA A 152 15.42 -7.03 9.85
C ALA A 152 14.99 -8.04 8.76
N GLY A 153 15.40 -7.80 7.52
CA GLY A 153 15.10 -8.66 6.37
C GLY A 153 13.69 -8.50 5.79
N ALA A 154 12.84 -7.66 6.34
CA ALA A 154 11.52 -7.37 5.78
C ALA A 154 11.63 -6.30 4.68
N THR A 155 12.07 -6.73 3.49
CA THR A 155 12.36 -5.88 2.33
C THR A 155 11.53 -6.23 1.09
N ALA A 156 10.50 -7.06 1.24
CA ALA A 156 9.55 -7.37 0.16
C ALA A 156 8.41 -6.34 0.11
N SER A 157 7.69 -6.30 -1.01
CA SER A 157 6.51 -5.44 -1.19
C SER A 157 5.34 -5.80 -0.27
N THR A 158 5.39 -6.98 0.34
CA THR A 158 4.42 -7.48 1.33
C THR A 158 5.14 -7.89 2.60
N TYR A 159 4.44 -7.85 3.72
CA TYR A 159 4.96 -8.34 5.00
C TYR A 159 3.87 -9.04 5.80
N ASN A 160 4.22 -10.19 6.38
CA ASN A 160 3.39 -10.91 7.33
C ASN A 160 4.06 -10.91 8.71
N PRO A 161 3.38 -10.45 9.77
CA PRO A 161 3.96 -10.46 11.12
C PRO A 161 4.08 -11.85 11.75
N GLY A 162 3.52 -12.89 11.10
CA GLY A 162 3.48 -14.24 11.63
C GLY A 162 2.43 -14.45 12.71
N VAL A 163 2.63 -15.46 13.54
CA VAL A 163 1.75 -15.80 14.65
C VAL A 163 1.90 -14.79 15.78
N LEU A 164 0.77 -14.23 16.24
CA LEU A 164 0.72 -13.21 17.28
C LEU A 164 0.31 -13.84 18.62
N THR A 165 1.29 -14.01 19.51
CA THR A 165 1.18 -14.79 20.76
C THR A 165 0.87 -13.97 22.01
N ALA A 166 0.53 -12.70 21.88
CA ALA A 166 0.21 -11.82 23.00
C ALA A 166 -0.96 -10.91 22.67
N ILE A 167 -1.93 -10.80 23.58
CA ILE A 167 -3.02 -9.83 23.48
C ILE A 167 -2.41 -8.42 23.51
N SER A 168 -2.52 -7.70 22.38
CA SER A 168 -1.91 -6.39 22.17
C SER A 168 -2.45 -5.72 20.94
N LEU A 169 -2.14 -4.44 20.81
CA LEU A 169 -2.35 -3.67 19.57
C LEU A 169 -0.97 -3.38 18.98
N ASN A 170 -0.72 -3.92 17.81
CA ASN A 170 0.57 -3.85 17.12
C ASN A 170 0.43 -2.97 15.88
N TYR A 171 1.46 -2.17 15.61
CA TYR A 171 1.46 -1.25 14.48
C TYR A 171 2.66 -1.51 13.57
N TYR A 172 2.45 -1.36 12.28
CA TYR A 172 3.47 -1.56 11.26
C TYR A 172 3.33 -0.50 10.18
N TYR A 173 4.43 -0.20 9.50
CA TYR A 173 4.43 0.63 8.31
C TYR A 173 5.61 0.26 7.40
N VAL A 174 5.58 0.69 6.17
CA VAL A 174 6.66 0.48 5.22
C VAL A 174 7.16 1.82 4.66
N GLU A 175 8.48 1.95 4.58
CA GLU A 175 9.15 2.97 3.79
C GLU A 175 9.46 2.40 2.41
N VAL A 176 9.15 3.16 1.37
CA VAL A 176 9.39 2.82 -0.03
C VAL A 176 10.29 3.88 -0.65
N THR A 177 11.47 3.47 -1.07
CA THR A 177 12.43 4.33 -1.76
C THR A 177 12.50 3.90 -3.23
N LEU A 178 12.42 4.86 -4.13
CA LEU A 178 12.58 4.64 -5.56
C LEU A 178 13.98 5.10 -6.01
N ASP A 179 14.53 4.44 -7.02
CA ASP A 179 15.85 4.80 -7.59
C ASP A 179 15.74 5.88 -8.70
N GLY A 180 14.56 6.44 -8.92
CA GLY A 180 14.32 7.54 -9.86
C GLY A 180 14.85 8.88 -9.38
N VAL A 181 15.19 9.75 -10.32
CA VAL A 181 15.80 11.06 -10.02
C VAL A 181 14.81 11.99 -9.33
N GLY A 182 15.19 12.46 -8.14
CA GLY A 182 14.45 13.47 -7.38
C GLY A 182 13.21 12.96 -6.65
N CYS A 183 12.95 11.64 -6.65
CA CYS A 183 11.81 11.09 -5.92
C CYS A 183 12.10 11.02 -4.42
N ASP A 184 11.16 11.48 -3.62
CA ASP A 184 11.19 11.34 -2.17
C ASP A 184 10.83 9.92 -1.73
N THR A 185 11.19 9.57 -0.50
CA THR A 185 10.75 8.32 0.12
C THR A 185 9.27 8.40 0.47
N ALA A 186 8.47 7.44 -0.01
CA ALA A 186 7.09 7.30 0.40
C ALA A 186 6.99 6.47 1.69
N ILE A 187 6.20 6.92 2.65
CA ILE A 187 5.90 6.18 3.87
C ILE A 187 4.42 5.82 3.84
N SER A 188 4.10 4.55 4.10
CA SER A 188 2.70 4.09 4.09
C SER A 188 1.91 4.64 5.28
N ASP A 189 0.57 4.56 5.18
CA ASP A 189 -0.29 4.57 6.35
C ASP A 189 0.09 3.43 7.30
N VAL A 190 -0.38 3.53 8.55
CA VAL A 190 -0.13 2.52 9.58
C VAL A 190 -1.06 1.32 9.36
N PHE A 191 -0.48 0.12 9.39
CA PHE A 191 -1.22 -1.13 9.59
C PHE A 191 -1.34 -1.39 11.09
N ALA A 192 -2.54 -1.65 11.56
CA ALA A 192 -2.81 -2.01 12.95
C ALA A 192 -3.35 -3.44 13.03
N VAL A 193 -2.78 -4.25 13.93
CA VAL A 193 -3.31 -5.58 14.23
C VAL A 193 -3.65 -5.64 15.71
N GLU A 194 -4.93 -5.76 16.00
CA GLU A 194 -5.44 -6.00 17.34
C GLU A 194 -5.52 -7.49 17.60
N VAL A 195 -4.82 -7.97 18.63
CA VAL A 195 -4.89 -9.34 19.11
C VAL A 195 -5.81 -9.38 20.31
N VAL A 196 -6.92 -10.11 20.19
CA VAL A 196 -7.92 -10.27 21.25
C VAL A 196 -7.85 -11.65 21.89
N ALA A 197 -8.46 -11.82 23.06
CA ALA A 197 -8.57 -13.13 23.71
C ALA A 197 -9.47 -14.07 22.91
N ASP A 198 -9.19 -15.37 22.98
CA ASP A 198 -10.03 -16.39 22.37
C ASP A 198 -11.46 -16.38 22.95
N PRO A 199 -12.45 -16.90 22.20
CA PRO A 199 -13.80 -17.11 22.71
C PRO A 199 -13.81 -18.02 23.93
N VAL A 200 -14.53 -17.63 24.98
CA VAL A 200 -14.69 -18.40 26.21
C VAL A 200 -16.16 -18.50 26.57
N ILE A 201 -16.61 -19.69 26.96
CA ILE A 201 -17.96 -19.86 27.52
C ILE A 201 -17.93 -19.42 28.98
N ASP A 202 -18.56 -18.26 29.28
CA ASP A 202 -18.61 -17.66 30.61
C ASP A 202 -19.64 -18.36 31.52
N THR A 203 -20.81 -18.64 30.96
CA THR A 203 -21.88 -19.33 31.69
C THR A 203 -22.13 -20.65 31.00
N GLN A 204 -21.95 -21.73 31.76
CA GLN A 204 -22.28 -23.08 31.30
C GLN A 204 -23.77 -23.33 31.40
N ALA A 205 -24.27 -24.18 30.50
CA ALA A 205 -25.64 -24.67 30.60
C ALA A 205 -25.89 -25.43 31.92
N ILE A 206 -27.13 -25.51 32.31
CA ILE A 206 -27.56 -26.25 33.54
C ILE A 206 -26.98 -27.68 33.53
N ALA A 207 -26.34 -28.06 34.63
CA ALA A 207 -25.52 -29.28 34.68
C ALA A 207 -26.32 -30.59 34.57
N ALA A 208 -27.52 -30.62 35.08
CA ALA A 208 -28.41 -31.80 35.02
C ALA A 208 -29.87 -31.39 35.23
N GLN A 209 -30.74 -32.12 34.56
CA GLN A 209 -32.19 -32.08 34.78
C GLN A 209 -32.73 -33.51 34.84
N GLU A 210 -33.64 -33.78 35.77
CA GLU A 210 -34.37 -35.05 35.86
C GLU A 210 -35.86 -34.74 35.83
N VAL A 211 -36.53 -35.25 34.82
CA VAL A 211 -37.95 -34.98 34.61
C VAL A 211 -38.69 -36.26 34.19
N CYS A 212 -39.99 -36.30 34.38
CA CYS A 212 -40.82 -37.35 33.80
C CYS A 212 -40.96 -37.19 32.29
N GLN A 213 -41.19 -38.27 31.56
CA GLN A 213 -41.42 -38.23 30.12
C GLN A 213 -42.51 -37.20 29.76
N ASN A 214 -42.30 -36.38 28.77
CA ASN A 214 -43.16 -35.29 28.31
C ASN A 214 -43.37 -34.13 29.31
N ALA A 215 -42.62 -34.07 30.41
CA ALA A 215 -42.63 -32.92 31.31
C ALA A 215 -41.80 -31.78 30.73
N SER A 216 -42.00 -30.54 31.17
CA SER A 216 -41.25 -29.38 30.72
C SER A 216 -39.79 -29.48 31.19
N LEU A 217 -38.86 -29.32 30.25
CA LEU A 217 -37.43 -29.10 30.50
C LEU A 217 -37.11 -27.62 30.53
N LEU A 218 -36.10 -27.26 31.29
CA LEU A 218 -35.48 -25.96 31.19
C LEU A 218 -34.58 -25.90 29.96
N GLU A 219 -34.59 -24.77 29.33
CA GLU A 219 -33.70 -24.49 28.20
C GLU A 219 -32.22 -24.50 28.65
N LEU A 220 -31.39 -25.15 27.89
CA LEU A 220 -29.93 -25.07 28.03
C LEU A 220 -29.47 -23.75 27.44
N THR A 221 -28.80 -22.93 28.24
CA THR A 221 -28.35 -21.59 27.81
C THR A 221 -26.90 -21.40 28.17
N ILE A 222 -26.09 -20.81 27.23
CA ILE A 222 -24.72 -20.39 27.48
C ILE A 222 -24.56 -18.92 27.19
N THR A 223 -23.54 -18.30 27.78
CA THR A 223 -23.02 -17.01 27.40
C THR A 223 -21.54 -17.13 26.99
N VAL A 224 -21.13 -16.33 26.05
CA VAL A 224 -19.78 -16.35 25.49
C VAL A 224 -19.20 -14.94 25.52
N SER A 225 -17.92 -14.82 25.88
CA SER A 225 -17.15 -13.59 25.75
C SER A 225 -15.82 -13.84 25.04
N GLY A 226 -15.02 -12.81 24.83
CA GLY A 226 -13.78 -12.89 24.04
C GLY A 226 -14.08 -12.96 22.54
N GLY A 227 -13.08 -13.36 21.77
CA GLY A 227 -13.15 -13.37 20.32
C GLY A 227 -13.18 -11.97 19.69
N VAL A 228 -13.36 -11.92 18.39
CA VAL A 228 -13.48 -10.67 17.61
C VAL A 228 -14.90 -10.12 17.74
N THR A 229 -15.04 -8.96 18.37
CA THR A 229 -16.35 -8.36 18.70
C THR A 229 -17.18 -7.95 17.48
N SER A 230 -16.56 -7.77 16.32
CA SER A 230 -17.23 -7.46 15.06
C SER A 230 -17.82 -8.70 14.37
N SER A 231 -17.43 -9.89 14.79
CA SER A 231 -17.88 -11.17 14.23
C SER A 231 -18.86 -11.87 15.17
N SER A 232 -19.85 -12.54 14.58
CA SER A 232 -20.82 -13.34 15.34
C SER A 232 -20.21 -14.69 15.73
N PHE A 233 -20.69 -15.25 16.81
CA PHE A 233 -20.42 -16.64 17.16
C PHE A 233 -21.37 -17.58 16.41
N ASP A 234 -20.83 -18.68 15.91
CA ASP A 234 -21.57 -19.80 15.39
C ASP A 234 -21.70 -20.86 16.50
N TYR A 235 -22.89 -21.43 16.66
CA TYR A 235 -23.19 -22.41 17.65
C TYR A 235 -23.64 -23.72 16.99
N GLN A 236 -23.22 -24.86 17.53
CA GLN A 236 -23.79 -26.15 17.18
C GLN A 236 -23.92 -27.01 18.43
N TRP A 237 -25.14 -27.35 18.78
CA TRP A 237 -25.45 -28.31 19.87
C TRP A 237 -25.32 -29.74 19.38
N TYR A 238 -24.87 -30.58 20.29
CA TYR A 238 -24.67 -32.02 20.08
C TYR A 238 -25.37 -32.81 21.21
N SER A 239 -25.89 -33.99 20.86
CA SER A 239 -26.37 -34.98 21.83
C SER A 239 -25.41 -36.17 21.87
N ASN A 240 -25.26 -36.79 23.04
CA ASN A 240 -24.42 -37.94 23.27
C ASN A 240 -25.05 -38.89 24.27
N THR A 241 -24.76 -40.19 24.14
CA THR A 241 -25.18 -41.24 25.10
C THR A 241 -24.14 -41.45 26.20
N THR A 242 -22.96 -40.85 26.07
CA THR A 242 -21.86 -40.90 27.03
C THR A 242 -21.50 -39.49 27.48
N ASN A 243 -21.05 -39.35 28.73
CA ASN A 243 -20.64 -38.07 29.29
C ASN A 243 -19.27 -37.64 28.73
N ASN A 244 -19.27 -37.19 27.48
CA ASN A 244 -18.13 -36.57 26.84
C ASN A 244 -18.59 -35.52 25.80
N ASN A 245 -17.70 -34.62 25.42
CA ASN A 245 -17.96 -33.53 24.48
C ASN A 245 -17.22 -33.69 23.13
N THR A 246 -16.82 -34.89 22.75
CA THR A 246 -15.97 -35.11 21.55
C THR A 246 -16.57 -36.02 20.49
N SER A 247 -17.67 -36.73 20.77
CA SER A 247 -18.22 -37.76 19.86
C SER A 247 -19.73 -37.74 19.75
N GLY A 248 -20.37 -36.64 20.09
CA GLY A 248 -21.82 -36.47 19.99
C GLY A 248 -22.32 -36.35 18.55
N THR A 249 -23.61 -36.57 18.39
CA THR A 249 -24.30 -36.33 17.12
C THR A 249 -24.79 -34.90 17.06
N PRO A 250 -24.51 -34.14 15.98
CA PRO A 250 -25.00 -32.79 15.85
C PRO A 250 -26.52 -32.76 15.75
N ILE A 251 -27.12 -31.82 16.45
CA ILE A 251 -28.58 -31.64 16.47
C ILE A 251 -28.95 -30.65 15.38
N ALA A 252 -29.70 -31.11 14.38
CA ALA A 252 -30.10 -30.30 13.26
C ALA A 252 -30.92 -29.06 13.70
N GLY A 253 -30.49 -27.86 13.26
CA GLY A 253 -31.15 -26.59 13.56
C GLY A 253 -30.90 -26.03 14.97
N ALA A 254 -30.07 -26.67 15.79
CA ALA A 254 -29.70 -26.18 17.12
C ALA A 254 -28.44 -25.31 17.01
N ASN A 255 -28.58 -24.10 16.45
CA ASN A 255 -27.50 -23.19 16.03
C ASN A 255 -27.53 -21.85 16.78
N THR A 256 -28.09 -21.85 18.00
CA THR A 256 -28.14 -20.64 18.85
C THR A 256 -27.48 -20.90 20.19
N ASN A 257 -27.25 -19.86 20.95
CA ASN A 257 -26.69 -19.96 22.31
C ASN A 257 -27.63 -20.66 23.29
N THR A 258 -28.84 -21.08 22.85
CA THR A 258 -29.80 -21.81 23.63
C THR A 258 -30.29 -23.07 22.90
N TYR A 259 -30.68 -24.09 23.66
CA TYR A 259 -31.27 -25.32 23.14
C TYR A 259 -32.24 -25.95 24.16
N THR A 260 -33.43 -26.32 23.72
CA THR A 260 -34.37 -27.10 24.56
C THR A 260 -34.29 -28.57 24.14
N PRO A 261 -33.84 -29.48 25.04
CA PRO A 261 -33.76 -30.90 24.73
C PRO A 261 -35.13 -31.56 24.45
N ASP A 262 -35.10 -32.64 23.65
CA ASP A 262 -36.27 -33.52 23.50
C ASP A 262 -36.46 -34.35 24.75
N ASN A 263 -37.69 -34.46 25.21
CA ASN A 263 -38.12 -35.18 26.44
C ASN A 263 -39.05 -36.38 26.17
N THR A 264 -39.17 -36.79 24.92
CA THR A 264 -40.07 -37.90 24.53
C THR A 264 -39.44 -39.27 24.72
N THR A 265 -38.08 -39.34 24.74
CA THR A 265 -37.33 -40.59 24.87
C THR A 265 -36.89 -40.82 26.31
N ILE A 266 -37.19 -42.00 26.88
CA ILE A 266 -36.73 -42.38 28.23
C ILE A 266 -35.25 -42.78 28.17
N GLY A 267 -34.44 -42.23 29.07
CA GLY A 267 -33.02 -42.53 29.18
C GLY A 267 -32.20 -41.31 29.63
N THR A 268 -30.90 -41.44 29.63
CA THR A 268 -29.98 -40.34 29.93
C THR A 268 -29.27 -39.93 28.65
N LEU A 269 -29.40 -38.64 28.32
CA LEU A 269 -28.67 -38.01 27.21
C LEU A 269 -27.81 -36.89 27.75
N TYR A 270 -26.68 -36.71 27.14
CA TYR A 270 -25.72 -35.62 27.41
C TYR A 270 -25.73 -34.65 26.26
N TYR A 271 -25.63 -33.36 26.56
CA TYR A 271 -25.63 -32.32 25.57
C TYR A 271 -24.39 -31.43 25.77
N TYR A 272 -23.81 -30.99 24.68
CA TYR A 272 -22.77 -29.98 24.66
C TYR A 272 -22.89 -29.09 23.43
N VAL A 273 -22.34 -27.91 23.50
CA VAL A 273 -22.30 -26.96 22.39
C VAL A 273 -20.88 -26.70 22.00
N VAL A 274 -20.64 -26.62 20.70
CA VAL A 274 -19.40 -26.09 20.13
C VAL A 274 -19.67 -24.67 19.67
N VAL A 275 -18.83 -23.76 20.08
CA VAL A 275 -18.88 -22.35 19.69
C VAL A 275 -17.64 -22.07 18.82
N THR A 276 -17.85 -21.49 17.67
CA THR A 276 -16.78 -21.12 16.75
C THR A 276 -16.92 -19.67 16.28
N GLN A 277 -15.82 -19.09 15.88
CA GLN A 277 -15.74 -17.82 15.18
C GLN A 277 -14.83 -18.01 13.95
N ASN A 278 -15.20 -17.46 12.80
CA ASN A 278 -14.43 -17.64 11.54
C ASN A 278 -13.30 -16.62 11.40
N GLU A 279 -12.60 -16.33 12.51
CA GLU A 279 -11.50 -15.39 12.55
C GLU A 279 -10.17 -16.11 12.83
N SER A 280 -9.05 -15.52 12.40
CA SER A 280 -7.73 -16.14 12.57
C SER A 280 -7.41 -16.30 14.07
N GLY A 281 -7.10 -17.52 14.49
CA GLY A 281 -6.77 -17.88 15.87
C GLY A 281 -7.97 -18.14 16.78
N CYS A 282 -9.19 -17.80 16.37
CA CYS A 282 -10.39 -18.01 17.21
C CYS A 282 -10.88 -19.50 17.22
#